data_1715a2da608313585fb62405df385f00
#
_entry.id   1715a2da608313585fb62405df385f00
#
_cell.length_a   1.000
_cell.length_b   1.000
_cell.length_c   1.000
_cell.angle_alpha   90.00
_cell.angle_beta   90.00
_cell.angle_gamma   90.00
#
_symmetry.space_group_name_H-M   'P 1'
#
loop_
_entity.id
_entity.type
_entity.pdbx_description
1 polymer ?
#
loop_
_entity_poly.entity_id
_entity_poly.type
_entity_poly.pdbx_seq_one_letter_code
_entity_poly.pdbx_strand_id
1 'polypeptide(L)'
;MGGGHMSAAQLEAMLNTLPIEITFIDDNNINRFFNEGAKVFKRPGMAIDREVFSCHPPKIEPMVRSIIESFKNHTRDSVPVWMEKQGKPFLVTYYAVRDKKDNYLGTVEVVQDMQFAKEHFTS
;
A
#
# COMPACT_ATOMS: atom_id res chain seq x y z
N MET A 1 22.03 0.01 1.50
CA MET A 1 21.03 -0.40 0.53
C MET A 1 21.66 -1.37 -0.45
N GLY A 2 20.97 -2.47 -0.75
CA GLY A 2 21.57 -3.59 -1.47
C GLY A 2 21.82 -3.40 -2.98
N GLY A 3 21.32 -2.37 -3.61
CA GLY A 3 21.40 -2.20 -5.06
C GLY A 3 21.97 -0.88 -5.53
N GLY A 4 22.68 -0.15 -4.68
CA GLY A 4 23.21 1.16 -5.02
C GLY A 4 22.71 2.25 -4.09
N HIS A 5 22.76 3.49 -4.57
CA HIS A 5 22.47 4.64 -3.72
C HIS A 5 21.54 5.64 -4.40
N MET A 6 20.57 6.14 -3.65
CA MET A 6 19.68 7.20 -4.07
C MET A 6 19.60 8.25 -2.97
N SER A 7 19.45 9.51 -3.34
CA SER A 7 19.11 10.54 -2.38
C SER A 7 17.64 10.37 -1.94
N ALA A 8 17.28 10.96 -0.80
CA ALA A 8 15.90 10.97 -0.36
C ALA A 8 14.98 11.64 -1.40
N ALA A 9 15.46 12.71 -2.03
CA ALA A 9 14.70 13.41 -3.08
C ALA A 9 14.47 12.53 -4.31
N GLN A 10 15.47 11.76 -4.71
CA GLN A 10 15.32 10.81 -5.83
C GLN A 10 14.32 9.71 -5.49
N LEU A 11 14.39 9.16 -4.29
CA LEU A 11 13.49 8.10 -3.85
C LEU A 11 12.04 8.61 -3.82
N GLU A 12 11.80 9.79 -3.24
CA GLU A 12 10.48 10.40 -3.19
C GLU A 12 9.93 10.67 -4.61
N ALA A 13 10.75 11.26 -5.47
CA ALA A 13 10.34 11.54 -6.85
C ALA A 13 10.02 10.27 -7.62
N MET A 14 10.79 9.21 -7.42
CA MET A 14 10.53 7.91 -8.04
C MET A 14 9.17 7.35 -7.60
N LEU A 15 8.89 7.38 -6.31
CA LEU A 15 7.62 6.88 -5.78
C LEU A 15 6.43 7.70 -6.31
N ASN A 16 6.61 9.01 -6.48
CA ASN A 16 5.56 9.89 -7.02
C ASN A 16 5.38 9.76 -8.53
N THR A 17 6.36 9.19 -9.21
CA THR A 17 6.32 9.01 -10.68
C THR A 17 5.58 7.73 -11.08
N LEU A 18 5.61 6.71 -10.25
CA LEU A 18 5.01 5.42 -10.55
C LEU A 18 3.48 5.53 -10.65
N PRO A 19 2.86 4.87 -11.65
CA PRO A 19 1.40 4.93 -11.85
C PRO A 19 0.66 3.98 -10.89
N ILE A 20 1.01 4.05 -9.62
CA ILE A 20 0.41 3.26 -8.54
C ILE A 20 0.21 4.15 -7.34
N GLU A 21 -0.76 3.79 -6.49
CA GLU A 21 -0.94 4.47 -5.21
C GLU A 21 -0.22 3.67 -4.15
N ILE A 22 0.64 4.32 -3.37
CA ILE A 22 1.43 3.67 -2.32
C ILE A 22 1.11 4.34 -1.00
N THR A 23 0.80 3.52 0.00
CA THR A 23 0.63 3.97 1.38
C THR A 23 1.54 3.13 2.26
N PHE A 24 2.37 3.77 3.08
CA PHE A 24 3.19 3.09 4.07
C PHE A 24 2.60 3.27 5.46
N ILE A 25 2.41 2.16 6.15
CA ILE A 25 1.89 2.07 7.52
C ILE A 25 3.02 1.50 8.37
N ASP A 26 3.41 2.20 9.43
CA ASP A 26 4.52 1.74 10.26
C ASP A 26 4.12 0.58 11.18
N ASP A 27 5.08 0.10 11.97
CA ASP A 27 4.88 -1.03 12.88
C ASP A 27 3.99 -0.70 14.10
N ASN A 28 3.63 0.56 14.26
CA ASN A 28 2.65 1.01 15.26
C ASN A 28 1.28 1.27 14.64
N ASN A 29 1.06 0.83 13.40
CA ASN A 29 -0.20 0.98 12.65
C ASN A 29 -0.52 2.45 12.32
N ILE A 30 0.50 3.27 12.14
CA ILE A 30 0.35 4.69 11.83
C ILE A 30 0.66 4.92 10.35
N ASN A 31 -0.21 5.65 9.65
CA ASN A 31 0.04 6.07 8.28
C ASN A 31 1.18 7.08 8.25
N ARG A 32 2.26 6.75 7.56
CA ARG A 32 3.44 7.61 7.52
C ARG A 32 3.71 8.23 6.17
N PHE A 33 3.24 7.62 5.09
CA PHE A 33 3.56 8.10 3.75
C PHE A 33 2.45 7.75 2.76
N PHE A 34 2.11 8.73 1.91
CA PHE A 34 1.32 8.53 0.70
C PHE A 34 2.12 9.11 -0.45
N ASN A 35 2.25 8.39 -1.57
CA ASN A 35 2.81 9.02 -2.76
C ASN A 35 1.79 9.98 -3.37
N GLU A 36 2.29 10.98 -4.10
CA GLU A 36 1.45 11.97 -4.78
C GLU A 36 1.05 11.46 -6.17
N GLY A 37 0.03 12.10 -6.77
CA GLY A 37 -0.48 11.77 -8.08
C GLY A 37 -1.98 11.57 -8.08
N ALA A 38 -2.53 11.13 -9.22
CA ALA A 38 -3.96 10.84 -9.32
C ALA A 38 -4.33 9.66 -8.42
N LYS A 39 -5.34 9.85 -7.59
CA LYS A 39 -5.75 8.87 -6.59
C LYS A 39 -7.09 8.24 -6.93
N VAL A 40 -7.15 6.91 -6.89
CA VAL A 40 -8.41 6.15 -6.92
C VAL A 40 -9.14 6.32 -5.60
N PHE A 41 -8.41 6.19 -4.50
CA PHE A 41 -8.92 6.41 -3.15
C PHE A 41 -8.37 7.72 -2.61
N LYS A 42 -9.24 8.56 -2.07
CA LYS A 42 -8.80 9.82 -1.47
C LYS A 42 -7.95 9.53 -0.24
N ARG A 43 -6.80 10.17 -0.18
CA ARG A 43 -5.89 10.10 0.96
C ARG A 43 -5.66 11.52 1.47
N PRO A 44 -6.54 12.05 2.33
CA PRO A 44 -6.35 13.41 2.82
C PRO A 44 -5.05 13.52 3.60
N GLY A 45 -4.36 14.65 3.46
CA GLY A 45 -3.09 14.87 4.16
C GLY A 45 -3.20 14.72 5.67
N MET A 46 -4.39 14.99 6.24
CA MET A 46 -4.63 14.81 7.67
C MET A 46 -4.60 13.35 8.11
N ALA A 47 -4.60 12.37 7.19
CA ALA A 47 -4.46 10.97 7.53
C ALA A 47 -3.02 10.58 7.86
N ILE A 48 -2.04 11.41 7.47
CA ILE A 48 -0.64 11.22 7.85
C ILE A 48 -0.51 11.34 9.37
N ASP A 49 0.29 10.46 9.95
CA ASP A 49 0.52 10.35 11.40
C ASP A 49 -0.71 9.94 12.20
N ARG A 50 -1.74 9.41 11.53
CA ARG A 50 -2.93 8.85 12.19
C ARG A 50 -2.93 7.33 12.12
N GLU A 51 -3.61 6.71 13.08
CA GLU A 51 -3.76 5.27 13.08
C GLU A 51 -4.51 4.80 11.83
N VAL A 52 -4.01 3.74 11.19
CA VAL A 52 -4.55 3.23 9.93
C VAL A 52 -6.03 2.86 10.03
N PHE A 53 -6.46 2.31 11.16
CA PHE A 53 -7.83 1.84 11.30
C PHE A 53 -8.85 2.98 11.34
N SER A 54 -8.43 4.18 11.75
CA SER A 54 -9.29 5.36 11.72
C SER A 54 -9.55 5.88 10.31
N CYS A 55 -8.76 5.44 9.33
CA CYS A 55 -8.84 5.88 7.93
C CYS A 55 -9.63 4.92 7.05
N HIS A 56 -10.04 3.77 7.58
CA HIS A 56 -10.79 2.76 6.83
C HIS A 56 -12.26 2.74 7.28
N PRO A 57 -13.20 2.47 6.36
CA PRO A 57 -14.58 2.24 6.76
C PRO A 57 -14.69 1.08 7.76
N PRO A 58 -15.59 1.16 8.74
CA PRO A 58 -15.73 0.08 9.73
C PRO A 58 -15.97 -1.30 9.12
N LYS A 59 -16.57 -1.34 7.93
CA LYS A 59 -16.87 -2.59 7.24
C LYS A 59 -15.62 -3.36 6.83
N ILE A 60 -14.55 -2.68 6.46
CA ILE A 60 -13.31 -3.31 5.99
C ILE A 60 -12.20 -3.32 7.03
N GLU A 61 -12.36 -2.64 8.14
CA GLU A 61 -11.38 -2.59 9.22
C GLU A 61 -10.95 -3.99 9.69
N PRO A 62 -11.86 -4.96 9.95
CA PRO A 62 -11.44 -6.28 10.40
C PRO A 62 -10.53 -6.99 9.42
N MET A 63 -10.74 -6.82 8.11
CA MET A 63 -9.90 -7.40 7.09
C MET A 63 -8.49 -6.81 7.14
N VAL A 64 -8.37 -5.48 7.21
CA VAL A 64 -7.08 -4.80 7.26
C VAL A 64 -6.34 -5.17 8.54
N ARG A 65 -7.04 -5.22 9.67
CA ARG A 65 -6.46 -5.62 10.95
C ARG A 65 -5.91 -7.04 10.89
N SER A 66 -6.66 -7.97 10.32
CA SER A 66 -6.24 -9.36 10.14
C SER A 66 -4.99 -9.47 9.28
N ILE A 67 -4.93 -8.69 8.20
CA ILE A 67 -3.76 -8.67 7.30
C ILE A 67 -2.51 -8.21 8.06
N ILE A 68 -2.60 -7.08 8.75
CA ILE A 68 -1.46 -6.52 9.50
C ILE A 68 -1.00 -7.48 10.59
N GLU A 69 -1.92 -8.07 11.35
CA GLU A 69 -1.57 -9.05 12.39
C GLU A 69 -0.85 -10.25 11.79
N SER A 70 -1.28 -10.74 10.62
CA SER A 70 -0.61 -11.87 9.96
C SER A 70 0.82 -11.52 9.52
N PHE A 71 1.09 -10.26 9.20
CA PHE A 71 2.43 -9.80 8.86
C PHE A 71 3.31 -9.70 10.10
N LYS A 72 2.74 -9.23 11.22
CA LYS A 72 3.46 -9.11 12.50
C LYS A 72 3.85 -10.46 13.06
N ASN A 73 3.02 -11.47 12.89
CA ASN A 73 3.31 -12.83 13.40
C ASN A 73 3.92 -13.75 12.33
N HIS A 74 4.30 -13.21 11.19
CA HIS A 74 5.02 -13.92 10.11
C HIS A 74 4.25 -15.10 9.51
N THR A 75 2.91 -15.03 9.51
CA THR A 75 2.09 -16.08 8.89
C THR A 75 1.78 -15.79 7.42
N ARG A 76 1.94 -14.54 6.97
CA ARG A 76 1.80 -14.14 5.57
C ARG A 76 2.84 -13.07 5.23
N ASP A 77 3.16 -12.95 3.95
CA ASP A 77 4.09 -11.93 3.45
C ASP A 77 3.40 -10.92 2.54
N SER A 78 2.31 -11.31 1.91
CA SER A 78 1.52 -10.44 1.05
C SER A 78 0.08 -10.93 0.98
N VAL A 79 -0.84 -10.01 0.70
CA VAL A 79 -2.27 -10.32 0.53
C VAL A 79 -2.81 -9.47 -0.61
N PRO A 80 -3.18 -10.10 -1.76
CA PRO A 80 -3.86 -9.38 -2.83
C PRO A 80 -5.35 -9.30 -2.54
N VAL A 81 -5.93 -8.13 -2.84
CA VAL A 81 -7.37 -7.91 -2.75
C VAL A 81 -7.84 -7.35 -4.09
N TRP A 82 -8.60 -8.14 -4.82
CA TRP A 82 -9.17 -7.72 -6.10
C TRP A 82 -10.48 -7.00 -5.84
N MET A 83 -10.69 -5.88 -6.54
CA MET A 83 -11.93 -5.13 -6.39
C MET A 83 -12.30 -4.44 -7.69
N GLU A 84 -13.54 -3.98 -7.73
CA GLU A 84 -14.07 -3.17 -8.83
C GLU A 84 -14.57 -1.86 -8.25
N LYS A 85 -14.25 -0.76 -8.93
CA LYS A 85 -14.73 0.57 -8.55
C LYS A 85 -15.06 1.34 -9.83
N GLN A 86 -16.29 1.85 -9.91
CA GLN A 86 -16.77 2.61 -11.07
C GLN A 86 -16.61 1.82 -12.38
N GLY A 87 -16.83 0.48 -12.31
CA GLY A 87 -16.73 -0.39 -13.47
C GLY A 87 -15.33 -0.79 -13.88
N LYS A 88 -14.31 -0.38 -13.12
CA LYS A 88 -12.91 -0.69 -13.44
C LYS A 88 -12.33 -1.68 -12.42
N PRO A 89 -11.51 -2.64 -12.89
CA PRO A 89 -10.83 -3.56 -12.00
C PRO A 89 -9.61 -2.91 -11.36
N PHE A 90 -9.45 -3.14 -10.05
CA PHE A 90 -8.31 -2.69 -9.28
C PHE A 90 -7.71 -3.84 -8.49
N LEU A 91 -6.40 -3.81 -8.32
CA LEU A 91 -5.70 -4.73 -7.43
C LEU A 91 -5.11 -3.91 -6.29
N VAL A 92 -5.53 -4.23 -5.08
CA VAL A 92 -4.94 -3.67 -3.86
C VAL A 92 -4.13 -4.78 -3.23
N THR A 93 -2.81 -4.60 -3.14
CA THR A 93 -1.94 -5.60 -2.54
C THR A 93 -1.29 -5.01 -1.29
N TYR A 94 -1.37 -5.77 -0.21
CA TYR A 94 -0.68 -5.45 1.04
C TYR A 94 0.58 -6.30 1.12
N TYR A 95 1.71 -5.67 1.41
CA TYR A 95 2.99 -6.37 1.57
C TYR A 95 3.56 -6.08 2.95
N ALA A 96 4.08 -7.13 3.59
CA ALA A 96 4.87 -6.94 4.81
C ALA A 96 6.21 -6.33 4.43
N VAL A 97 6.59 -5.26 5.11
CA VAL A 97 7.90 -4.63 4.94
C VAL A 97 8.78 -5.09 6.11
N ARG A 98 9.84 -5.81 5.78
CA ARG A 98 10.77 -6.35 6.78
C ARG A 98 12.20 -5.97 6.41
N ASP A 99 13.04 -5.84 7.42
CA ASP A 99 14.46 -5.59 7.18
C ASP A 99 15.20 -6.89 6.82
N LYS A 100 16.50 -6.81 6.63
CA LYS A 100 17.32 -7.97 6.26
C LYS A 100 17.38 -9.03 7.36
N LYS A 101 17.02 -8.68 8.59
CA LYS A 101 16.97 -9.60 9.74
C LYS A 101 15.56 -10.15 9.97
N ASP A 102 14.66 -9.89 9.04
CA ASP A 102 13.25 -10.31 9.08
C ASP A 102 12.43 -9.64 10.19
N ASN A 103 12.87 -8.48 10.67
CA ASN A 103 12.07 -7.67 11.59
C ASN A 103 10.98 -6.91 10.84
N TYR A 104 9.75 -6.97 11.34
CA TYR A 104 8.64 -6.25 10.76
C TYR A 104 8.79 -4.73 10.97
N LEU A 105 8.85 -3.98 9.88
CA LEU A 105 8.96 -2.51 9.92
C LEU A 105 7.66 -1.80 9.60
N GLY A 106 6.73 -2.49 8.94
CA GLY A 106 5.47 -1.91 8.56
C GLY A 106 4.80 -2.66 7.42
N THR A 107 3.75 -2.05 6.90
CA THR A 107 2.97 -2.60 5.78
C THR A 107 2.92 -1.56 4.67
N VAL A 108 3.11 -1.99 3.43
CA VAL A 108 2.85 -1.13 2.27
C VAL A 108 1.59 -1.62 1.56
N GLU A 109 0.68 -0.69 1.30
CA GLU A 109 -0.52 -0.92 0.49
C GLU A 109 -0.27 -0.33 -0.89
N VAL A 110 -0.42 -1.15 -1.92
CA VAL A 110 -0.21 -0.75 -3.31
C VAL A 110 -1.53 -0.90 -4.05
N VAL A 111 -2.04 0.19 -4.62
CA VAL A 111 -3.28 0.19 -5.42
C VAL A 111 -2.91 0.35 -6.88
N GLN A 112 -3.34 -0.60 -7.71
CA GLN A 112 -3.07 -0.61 -9.14
C GLN A 112 -4.38 -0.63 -9.93
N ASP A 113 -4.52 0.31 -10.89
CA ASP A 113 -5.57 0.26 -11.89
C ASP A 113 -5.20 -0.85 -12.88
N MET A 114 -6.05 -1.86 -13.01
CA MET A 114 -5.79 -3.02 -13.84
C MET A 114 -6.57 -2.99 -15.17
N GLN A 115 -7.21 -1.87 -15.50
CA GLN A 115 -7.99 -1.75 -16.75
C GLN A 115 -7.12 -1.97 -17.98
N PHE A 116 -5.93 -1.38 -18.00
CA PHE A 116 -5.01 -1.52 -19.14
C PHE A 116 -4.58 -2.97 -19.34
N ALA A 117 -4.36 -3.71 -18.23
CA ALA A 117 -3.99 -5.11 -18.29
C ALA A 117 -5.17 -5.97 -18.80
N LYS A 118 -6.37 -5.70 -18.30
CA LYS A 118 -7.58 -6.38 -18.75
C LYS A 118 -7.77 -6.19 -20.25
N GLU A 119 -7.65 -4.97 -20.74
CA GLU A 119 -7.80 -4.68 -22.17
C GLU A 119 -6.73 -5.38 -23.00
N HIS A 120 -5.50 -5.44 -22.50
CA HIS A 120 -4.41 -6.13 -23.20
C HIS A 120 -4.68 -7.63 -23.36
N PHE A 121 -5.17 -8.29 -22.32
CA PHE A 121 -5.35 -9.74 -22.33
C PHE A 121 -6.71 -10.19 -22.89
N THR A 122 -7.68 -9.30 -23.02
CA THR A 122 -9.03 -9.67 -23.51
C THR A 122 -9.38 -9.12 -24.89
N SER A 123 -8.52 -8.28 -25.46
CA SER A 123 -8.74 -7.69 -26.79
C SER A 123 -8.31 -8.60 -27.93
#